data_8e9d6b0d026d8a70882b4df4b8102919
#
_entry.id   8e9d6b0d026d8a70882b4df4b8102919
#
_cell.length_a   1.000
_cell.length_b   1.000
_cell.length_c   1.000
_cell.angle_alpha   90.00
_cell.angle_beta   90.00
_cell.angle_gamma   90.00
#
_symmetry.space_group_name_H-M   'P 1'
#
loop_
_entity.id
_entity.type
_entity.pdbx_description
1 polymer ?
#
loop_
_entity_poly.entity_id
_entity_poly.type
_entity_poly.pdbx_seq_one_letter_code
_entity_poly.pdbx_strand_id
1 'polypeptide(L)'
;VPEEPSRSAPRERLPAKNLRLAFHSERVTREMRNVLLRVADDLISVGDPPERPVGSDQSPNASSKIFDFLTLAFLGALVFVACFTVKDYAISNDEGVQHRYGELIIAYYQSGFRLRDVFTFENLYLYGGLFDVIAILLGHVIALDVYEVRHMLCAMTGVAGIAVSGATARSIAGPRAGLIATIALTLCGAWYGAMFNHTKDIPFAAAMAGATLFLLRLARQLPSPRTFDVVAFGCLAGAALGLRSYGLLLFVYLGLAIVIFLPWTESGRARLAFAGKSLLKMSPAVAVAYPLMIMAWPWAALSPLNPIRGLFAFSEFQYAIRTMFVGRVYEMANVPRVYVPGYLLIRIPLITQVSAALAMSSLVWHSVERSVVRRRDVALLSMMVLLPLGCQALIHGPAFSGMRHFLFVLPPLATLAGVGLSHFLGALALRGRRLAAVALAVVCASFLSEGITLVRLHPYENLSYNALVGGLPGAFRRYDLDYWFNSMPEAIGKLEAFVRDRVPLDGTKPPTVYSVAVCGERPAFDRSVTLPQLRWDFRSEWVESEFFIAPTQMNCDRDLDGEIVGRVERLGVPIAYVKDRRAIVKRPATDLASPVARQESGNSVAQVVPVD
;
A
#
# COMPACT_ATOMS: atom_id res chain seq x y z
N VAL A 1 62.58 5.77 -60.48
CA VAL A 1 63.70 6.35 -59.69
C VAL A 1 63.16 7.48 -58.87
N PRO A 2 63.60 7.66 -57.65
CA PRO A 2 63.18 7.06 -56.37
C PRO A 2 62.66 8.18 -55.43
N GLU A 3 62.11 7.81 -54.29
CA GLU A 3 62.61 8.22 -52.97
C GLU A 3 61.59 7.95 -51.86
N GLU A 4 61.93 7.06 -50.96
CA GLU A 4 61.59 7.15 -49.55
C GLU A 4 62.28 8.37 -48.92
N PRO A 5 61.90 8.85 -47.71
CA PRO A 5 61.62 8.04 -46.51
C PRO A 5 60.67 8.66 -45.45
N SER A 6 60.21 7.77 -44.63
CA SER A 6 60.05 7.81 -43.16
C SER A 6 59.68 9.11 -42.47
N ARG A 7 58.70 9.00 -41.58
CA ARG A 7 58.85 9.39 -40.15
C ARG A 7 57.76 8.75 -39.29
N SER A 8 58.20 7.94 -38.38
CA SER A 8 57.48 7.36 -37.26
C SER A 8 56.93 8.42 -36.32
N ALA A 9 55.63 8.42 -36.06
CA ALA A 9 55.04 9.16 -34.98
C ALA A 9 55.31 8.46 -33.63
N PRO A 10 55.58 9.18 -32.54
CA PRO A 10 55.88 8.59 -31.24
C PRO A 10 54.60 8.01 -30.62
N ARG A 11 54.66 6.77 -30.17
CA ARG A 11 53.64 6.17 -29.30
C ARG A 11 53.64 6.93 -27.99
N GLU A 12 52.61 7.73 -27.75
CA GLU A 12 52.30 8.28 -26.43
C GLU A 12 52.07 7.14 -25.45
N ARG A 13 52.94 6.99 -24.49
CA ARG A 13 52.72 6.10 -23.32
C ARG A 13 51.70 6.78 -22.44
N LEU A 14 50.51 6.20 -22.36
CA LEU A 14 49.49 6.57 -21.37
C LEU A 14 50.08 6.52 -19.96
N PRO A 15 49.84 7.52 -19.10
CA PRO A 15 50.43 7.55 -17.77
C PRO A 15 49.91 6.37 -16.93
N ALA A 16 50.82 5.75 -16.19
CA ALA A 16 50.61 4.53 -15.40
C ALA A 16 49.42 4.59 -14.42
N LYS A 17 48.92 5.78 -14.12
CA LYS A 17 47.72 6.02 -13.30
C LYS A 17 46.41 5.60 -14.00
N ASN A 18 46.33 5.79 -15.31
CA ASN A 18 45.14 5.41 -16.10
C ASN A 18 45.06 3.90 -16.34
N LEU A 19 46.20 3.23 -16.42
CA LEU A 19 46.26 1.74 -16.50
C LEU A 19 45.76 1.09 -15.19
N ARG A 20 46.12 1.64 -14.02
CA ARG A 20 45.64 1.12 -12.72
C ARG A 20 44.14 1.28 -12.55
N LEU A 21 43.55 2.37 -13.00
CA LEU A 21 42.10 2.59 -12.97
C LEU A 21 41.35 1.66 -13.94
N ALA A 22 41.87 1.43 -15.14
CA ALA A 22 41.31 0.50 -16.12
C ALA A 22 41.38 -0.96 -15.61
N PHE A 23 42.53 -1.40 -15.04
CA PHE A 23 42.65 -2.72 -14.43
C PHE A 23 41.76 -2.90 -13.19
N HIS A 24 41.53 -1.85 -12.41
CA HIS A 24 40.60 -1.91 -11.27
C HIS A 24 39.16 -2.03 -11.74
N SER A 25 38.77 -1.29 -12.78
CA SER A 25 37.45 -1.37 -13.41
C SER A 25 37.17 -2.76 -14.01
N GLU A 26 38.11 -3.35 -14.74
CA GLU A 26 37.94 -4.69 -15.30
C GLU A 26 37.85 -5.77 -14.22
N ARG A 27 38.63 -5.65 -13.15
CA ARG A 27 38.57 -6.58 -12.01
C ARG A 27 37.25 -6.51 -11.29
N VAL A 28 36.76 -5.30 -10.99
CA VAL A 28 35.43 -5.06 -10.37
C VAL A 28 34.31 -5.58 -11.28
N THR A 29 34.38 -5.33 -12.59
CA THR A 29 33.40 -5.83 -13.56
C THR A 29 33.43 -7.36 -13.65
N ARG A 30 34.60 -7.98 -13.59
CA ARG A 30 34.75 -9.45 -13.59
C ARG A 30 34.24 -10.06 -12.28
N GLU A 31 34.52 -9.45 -11.14
CA GLU A 31 34.01 -9.89 -9.82
C GLU A 31 32.50 -9.74 -9.75
N MET A 32 31.93 -8.61 -10.17
CA MET A 32 30.49 -8.42 -10.28
C MET A 32 29.82 -9.43 -11.21
N ARG A 33 30.41 -9.69 -12.39
CA ARG A 33 29.93 -10.70 -13.31
C ARG A 33 29.94 -12.10 -12.68
N ASN A 34 31.01 -12.44 -11.95
CA ASN A 34 31.10 -13.72 -11.27
C ASN A 34 30.11 -13.85 -10.11
N VAL A 35 29.84 -12.76 -9.39
CA VAL A 35 28.78 -12.70 -8.35
C VAL A 35 27.41 -12.89 -9.01
N LEU A 36 27.12 -12.16 -10.08
CA LEU A 36 25.86 -12.29 -10.82
C LEU A 36 25.64 -13.69 -11.39
N LEU A 37 26.71 -14.32 -11.94
CA LEU A 37 26.64 -15.71 -12.42
C LEU A 37 26.40 -16.70 -11.27
N ARG A 38 27.05 -16.53 -10.12
CA ARG A 38 26.77 -17.34 -8.93
C ARG A 38 25.34 -17.16 -8.43
N VAL A 39 24.86 -15.92 -8.33
CA VAL A 39 23.47 -15.65 -7.95
C VAL A 39 22.49 -16.31 -8.93
N ALA A 40 22.76 -16.23 -10.24
CA ALA A 40 21.93 -16.90 -11.24
C ALA A 40 22.01 -18.42 -11.11
N ASP A 41 23.19 -18.98 -10.85
CA ASP A 41 23.36 -20.41 -10.59
C ASP A 41 22.66 -20.86 -9.32
N ASP A 42 22.71 -20.06 -8.25
CA ASP A 42 22.03 -20.31 -6.97
C ASP A 42 20.51 -20.12 -7.08
N LEU A 43 20.04 -19.20 -7.92
CA LEU A 43 18.61 -19.08 -8.26
C LEU A 43 18.08 -20.31 -8.99
N ILE A 44 18.92 -20.96 -9.77
CA ILE A 44 18.59 -22.14 -10.57
C ILE A 44 18.87 -23.44 -9.79
N SER A 45 19.82 -23.45 -8.85
CA SER A 45 20.20 -24.65 -8.12
C SER A 45 19.10 -25.10 -7.15
N VAL A 46 18.83 -26.40 -7.18
CA VAL A 46 17.91 -27.05 -6.23
C VAL A 46 18.66 -27.28 -4.93
N GLY A 47 18.62 -26.30 -4.05
CA GLY A 47 18.91 -26.55 -2.65
C GLY A 47 17.58 -26.78 -1.93
N ASP A 48 17.10 -28.01 -1.83
CA ASP A 48 16.16 -28.34 -0.78
C ASP A 48 16.84 -27.96 0.54
N PRO A 49 16.19 -27.11 1.38
CA PRO A 49 16.66 -27.01 2.75
C PRO A 49 16.50 -28.41 3.33
N PRO A 50 17.57 -29.04 3.86
CA PRO A 50 17.43 -30.31 4.53
C PRO A 50 16.32 -30.16 5.56
N GLU A 51 15.44 -31.17 5.71
CA GLU A 51 14.54 -31.30 6.84
C GLU A 51 15.44 -31.30 8.08
N ARG A 52 15.62 -30.11 8.69
CA ARG A 52 16.51 -29.97 9.83
C ARG A 52 15.82 -30.53 11.05
N PRO A 53 16.36 -31.54 11.72
CA PRO A 53 16.01 -31.80 13.10
C PRO A 53 16.34 -30.53 13.89
N VAL A 54 15.41 -30.13 14.75
CA VAL A 54 15.59 -29.03 15.69
C VAL A 54 16.85 -29.31 16.52
N GLY A 55 17.98 -28.63 16.21
CA GLY A 55 19.22 -28.76 16.98
C GLY A 55 20.52 -28.86 16.21
N SER A 56 20.57 -28.80 14.86
CA SER A 56 21.84 -28.83 14.15
C SER A 56 22.42 -27.44 13.90
N ASP A 57 23.48 -27.11 14.58
CA ASP A 57 24.35 -25.93 14.45
C ASP A 57 25.24 -26.03 13.18
N GLN A 58 24.63 -26.08 11.99
CA GLN A 58 25.39 -25.95 10.75
C GLN A 58 25.35 -24.50 10.26
N SER A 59 26.51 -23.92 9.98
CA SER A 59 26.64 -22.59 9.38
C SER A 59 25.79 -22.48 8.11
N PRO A 60 25.06 -21.38 7.92
CA PRO A 60 24.21 -21.20 6.73
C PRO A 60 25.06 -21.27 5.46
N ASN A 61 24.61 -22.04 4.45
CA ASN A 61 25.27 -22.17 3.15
C ASN A 61 25.52 -20.80 2.52
N ALA A 62 26.63 -20.63 1.80
CA ALA A 62 27.00 -19.37 1.14
C ALA A 62 25.84 -18.78 0.30
N SER A 63 25.10 -19.63 -0.39
CA SER A 63 23.90 -19.29 -1.18
C SER A 63 22.80 -18.63 -0.33
N SER A 64 22.52 -19.15 0.86
CA SER A 64 21.53 -18.58 1.79
C SER A 64 21.90 -17.16 2.19
N LYS A 65 23.19 -16.90 2.46
CA LYS A 65 23.68 -15.57 2.85
C LYS A 65 23.54 -14.52 1.74
N ILE A 66 23.70 -14.94 0.48
CA ILE A 66 23.56 -14.04 -0.68
C ILE A 66 22.12 -13.52 -0.80
N PHE A 67 21.11 -14.40 -0.71
CA PHE A 67 19.71 -13.97 -0.79
C PHE A 67 19.29 -13.10 0.39
N ASP A 68 19.77 -13.42 1.60
CA ASP A 68 19.53 -12.59 2.76
C ASP A 68 20.16 -11.20 2.60
N PHE A 69 21.40 -11.13 2.11
CA PHE A 69 22.08 -9.88 1.80
C PHE A 69 21.33 -9.07 0.73
N LEU A 70 20.92 -9.71 -0.38
CA LEU A 70 20.15 -9.05 -1.43
C LEU A 70 18.82 -8.50 -0.93
N THR A 71 18.14 -9.24 -0.04
CA THR A 71 16.89 -8.79 0.58
C THR A 71 17.13 -7.55 1.44
N LEU A 72 18.16 -7.55 2.27
CA LEU A 72 18.51 -6.41 3.11
C LEU A 72 18.96 -5.19 2.28
N ALA A 73 19.79 -5.42 1.26
CA ALA A 73 20.22 -4.35 0.35
C ALA A 73 19.03 -3.74 -0.41
N PHE A 74 18.10 -4.57 -0.88
CA PHE A 74 16.89 -4.12 -1.55
C PHE A 74 15.99 -3.30 -0.61
N LEU A 75 15.78 -3.78 0.63
CA LEU A 75 15.02 -3.04 1.64
C LEU A 75 15.69 -1.72 2.02
N GLY A 76 17.02 -1.69 2.14
CA GLY A 76 17.78 -0.45 2.38
C GLY A 76 17.62 0.55 1.24
N ALA A 77 17.71 0.09 -0.02
CA ALA A 77 17.44 0.93 -1.19
C ALA A 77 15.99 1.44 -1.20
N LEU A 78 15.02 0.58 -0.84
CA LEU A 78 13.61 0.98 -0.76
C LEU A 78 13.38 2.06 0.31
N VAL A 79 13.97 1.94 1.50
CA VAL A 79 13.93 2.98 2.54
C VAL A 79 14.49 4.28 2.00
N PHE A 80 15.66 4.23 1.34
CA PHE A 80 16.28 5.41 0.75
C PHE A 80 15.36 6.09 -0.28
N VAL A 81 14.81 5.32 -1.22
CA VAL A 81 13.87 5.86 -2.23
C VAL A 81 12.63 6.44 -1.55
N ALA A 82 12.04 5.74 -0.57
CA ALA A 82 10.86 6.23 0.13
C ALA A 82 11.12 7.56 0.87
N CYS A 83 12.27 7.69 1.55
CA CYS A 83 12.66 8.94 2.21
C CYS A 83 12.88 10.08 1.22
N PHE A 84 13.41 9.77 0.02
CA PHE A 84 13.70 10.77 -0.99
C PHE A 84 12.44 11.28 -1.70
N THR A 85 11.45 10.39 -1.93
CA THR A 85 10.24 10.70 -2.72
C THR A 85 9.01 11.03 -1.88
N VAL A 86 9.09 10.98 -0.55
CA VAL A 86 7.92 11.17 0.35
C VAL A 86 7.20 12.50 0.13
N LYS A 87 7.92 13.55 -0.28
CA LYS A 87 7.37 14.89 -0.54
C LYS A 87 6.62 15.04 -1.86
N ASP A 88 6.74 14.05 -2.74
CA ASP A 88 6.09 14.07 -4.05
C ASP A 88 4.61 13.66 -3.96
N TYR A 89 4.21 13.07 -2.83
CA TYR A 89 2.85 12.57 -2.62
C TYR A 89 1.95 13.61 -1.98
N ALA A 90 0.78 13.79 -2.57
CA ALA A 90 -0.22 14.74 -2.11
C ALA A 90 -0.95 14.25 -0.84
N ILE A 91 -1.50 15.21 -0.11
CA ILE A 91 -2.39 14.95 1.03
C ILE A 91 -3.70 14.37 0.50
N SER A 92 -4.13 13.25 1.07
CA SER A 92 -5.44 12.68 0.77
C SER A 92 -6.56 13.38 1.56
N ASN A 93 -7.78 13.35 1.03
CA ASN A 93 -8.94 13.95 1.69
C ASN A 93 -9.18 13.41 3.12
N ASP A 94 -8.80 12.15 3.38
CA ASP A 94 -8.99 11.51 4.68
C ASP A 94 -8.04 12.05 5.77
N GLU A 95 -6.87 12.59 5.41
CA GLU A 95 -5.79 12.83 6.37
C GLU A 95 -6.07 13.97 7.33
N GLY A 96 -6.70 15.05 6.88
CA GLY A 96 -7.05 16.19 7.73
C GLY A 96 -8.03 15.79 8.84
N VAL A 97 -9.08 15.07 8.48
CA VAL A 97 -10.10 14.59 9.42
C VAL A 97 -9.51 13.57 10.41
N GLN A 98 -8.64 12.68 9.91
CA GLN A 98 -7.95 11.70 10.74
C GLN A 98 -6.98 12.37 11.73
N HIS A 99 -6.23 13.38 11.29
CA HIS A 99 -5.35 14.15 12.16
C HIS A 99 -6.14 14.78 13.31
N ARG A 100 -7.26 15.45 12.99
CA ARG A 100 -8.16 16.05 13.99
C ARG A 100 -8.68 15.02 14.98
N TYR A 101 -9.04 13.83 14.53
CA TYR A 101 -9.45 12.74 15.42
C TYR A 101 -8.34 12.31 16.38
N GLY A 102 -7.09 12.22 15.91
CA GLY A 102 -5.94 11.95 16.76
C GLY A 102 -5.75 13.01 17.85
N GLU A 103 -5.91 14.30 17.52
CA GLU A 103 -5.88 15.39 18.51
C GLU A 103 -6.97 15.23 19.57
N LEU A 104 -8.20 14.86 19.16
CA LEU A 104 -9.29 14.62 20.10
C LEU A 104 -9.03 13.44 21.03
N ILE A 105 -8.39 12.37 20.55
CA ILE A 105 -7.97 11.25 21.41
C ILE A 105 -6.95 11.74 22.45
N ILE A 106 -5.95 12.52 22.05
CA ILE A 106 -4.94 13.07 22.97
C ILE A 106 -5.60 14.01 23.98
N ALA A 107 -6.46 14.91 23.54
CA ALA A 107 -7.19 15.84 24.40
C ALA A 107 -8.09 15.11 25.42
N TYR A 108 -8.74 14.02 25.02
CA TYR A 108 -9.51 13.16 25.92
C TYR A 108 -8.64 12.62 27.07
N TYR A 109 -7.45 12.11 26.79
CA TYR A 109 -6.53 11.61 27.80
C TYR A 109 -5.93 12.72 28.66
N GLN A 110 -5.48 13.83 28.06
CA GLN A 110 -4.89 14.97 28.77
C GLN A 110 -5.89 15.67 29.70
N SER A 111 -7.18 15.68 29.35
CA SER A 111 -8.22 16.25 30.18
C SER A 111 -8.63 15.36 31.37
N GLY A 112 -8.01 14.19 31.54
CA GLY A 112 -8.45 13.18 32.52
C GLY A 112 -9.85 12.66 32.18
N PHE A 113 -10.11 12.35 30.92
CA PHE A 113 -11.36 11.77 30.38
C PHE A 113 -12.59 12.71 30.41
N ARG A 114 -12.36 14.03 30.54
CA ARG A 114 -13.47 15.02 30.64
C ARG A 114 -13.96 15.47 29.26
N LEU A 115 -13.07 15.73 28.32
CA LEU A 115 -13.42 16.11 26.94
C LEU A 115 -13.89 14.88 26.17
N ARG A 116 -15.15 14.88 25.72
CA ARG A 116 -15.79 13.70 25.11
C ARG A 116 -16.07 13.82 23.61
N ASP A 117 -15.59 14.88 22.97
CA ASP A 117 -15.79 15.12 21.51
C ASP A 117 -15.29 13.98 20.64
N VAL A 118 -14.30 13.20 21.13
CA VAL A 118 -13.78 11.98 20.50
C VAL A 118 -14.85 10.93 20.22
N PHE A 119 -15.96 10.92 20.92
CA PHE A 119 -17.05 9.94 20.77
C PHE A 119 -18.15 10.36 19.81
N THR A 120 -18.14 11.61 19.36
CA THR A 120 -19.18 12.21 18.49
C THR A 120 -18.59 12.84 17.25
N PHE A 121 -17.25 12.86 17.11
CA PHE A 121 -16.60 13.46 15.98
C PHE A 121 -16.80 12.60 14.73
N GLU A 122 -17.67 13.06 13.86
CA GLU A 122 -18.03 12.36 12.61
C GLU A 122 -18.41 10.89 12.91
N ASN A 123 -17.93 9.97 12.09
CA ASN A 123 -17.99 8.53 12.36
C ASN A 123 -16.61 7.93 12.73
N LEU A 124 -15.62 8.79 12.98
CA LEU A 124 -14.26 8.32 13.24
C LEU A 124 -14.14 7.60 14.59
N TYR A 125 -15.08 7.82 15.51
CA TYR A 125 -15.16 7.03 16.76
C TYR A 125 -15.35 5.52 16.53
N LEU A 126 -15.83 5.12 15.34
CA LEU A 126 -15.93 3.70 14.92
C LEU A 126 -14.59 3.08 14.51
N TYR A 127 -13.53 3.89 14.46
CA TYR A 127 -12.17 3.48 14.12
C TYR A 127 -11.23 3.69 15.30
N GLY A 128 -10.11 2.93 15.31
CA GLY A 128 -8.98 3.26 16.17
C GLY A 128 -8.12 4.37 15.56
N GLY A 129 -7.53 5.21 16.42
CA GLY A 129 -6.65 6.32 16.04
C GLY A 129 -5.18 6.07 16.32
N LEU A 130 -4.72 4.80 16.41
CA LEU A 130 -3.32 4.48 16.76
C LEU A 130 -2.30 5.22 15.90
N PHE A 131 -2.49 5.20 14.58
CA PHE A 131 -1.59 5.88 13.66
C PHE A 131 -1.60 7.39 13.88
N ASP A 132 -2.77 7.97 14.04
CA ASP A 132 -2.96 9.41 14.17
C ASP A 132 -2.32 9.94 15.45
N VAL A 133 -2.50 9.23 16.57
CA VAL A 133 -1.85 9.56 17.85
C VAL A 133 -0.32 9.46 17.73
N ILE A 134 0.21 8.38 17.13
CA ILE A 134 1.67 8.24 16.95
C ILE A 134 2.20 9.35 16.04
N ALA A 135 1.52 9.67 14.95
CA ALA A 135 1.95 10.74 14.04
C ALA A 135 2.00 12.11 14.71
N ILE A 136 1.02 12.43 15.56
CA ILE A 136 1.02 13.68 16.34
C ILE A 136 2.16 13.71 17.35
N LEU A 137 2.35 12.62 18.09
CA LEU A 137 3.45 12.53 19.07
C LEU A 137 4.82 12.67 18.40
N LEU A 138 5.00 12.07 17.22
CA LEU A 138 6.23 12.23 16.44
C LEU A 138 6.39 13.66 15.92
N GLY A 139 5.31 14.31 15.49
CA GLY A 139 5.33 15.71 15.05
C GLY A 139 5.78 16.70 16.11
N HIS A 140 5.66 16.37 17.40
CA HIS A 140 6.23 17.19 18.48
C HIS A 140 7.76 17.06 18.62
N VAL A 141 8.34 15.99 18.08
CA VAL A 141 9.79 15.69 18.21
C VAL A 141 10.53 15.98 16.90
N ILE A 142 9.86 15.75 15.75
CA ILE A 142 10.44 15.87 14.43
C ILE A 142 10.04 17.21 13.82
N ALA A 143 11.02 18.06 13.51
CA ALA A 143 10.80 19.38 12.91
C ALA A 143 10.49 19.30 11.40
N LEU A 144 9.44 18.56 11.05
CA LEU A 144 8.88 18.47 9.70
C LEU A 144 7.41 18.93 9.74
N ASP A 145 6.86 19.21 8.55
CA ASP A 145 5.43 19.44 8.43
C ASP A 145 4.61 18.23 8.89
N VAL A 146 3.43 18.48 9.46
CA VAL A 146 2.57 17.45 10.04
C VAL A 146 2.21 16.34 9.03
N TYR A 147 1.96 16.69 7.77
CA TYR A 147 1.64 15.70 6.74
C TYR A 147 2.89 14.98 6.24
N GLU A 148 4.06 15.64 6.19
CA GLU A 148 5.33 14.99 5.90
C GLU A 148 5.67 13.92 6.95
N VAL A 149 5.43 14.21 8.25
CA VAL A 149 5.59 13.21 9.33
C VAL A 149 4.63 12.04 9.13
N ARG A 150 3.37 12.30 8.77
CA ARG A 150 2.36 11.27 8.50
C ARG A 150 2.75 10.39 7.31
N HIS A 151 3.16 11.00 6.21
CA HIS A 151 3.60 10.28 5.01
C HIS A 151 4.85 9.45 5.27
N MET A 152 5.85 10.00 5.99
CA MET A 152 7.05 9.26 6.37
C MET A 152 6.73 8.05 7.27
N LEU A 153 5.90 8.25 8.29
CA LEU A 153 5.47 7.18 9.18
C LEU A 153 4.70 6.09 8.39
N CYS A 154 3.80 6.49 7.49
CA CYS A 154 3.05 5.57 6.65
C CYS A 154 3.99 4.78 5.72
N ALA A 155 4.94 5.45 5.05
CA ALA A 155 5.93 4.82 4.19
C ALA A 155 6.79 3.80 4.96
N MET A 156 7.27 4.15 6.15
CA MET A 156 8.07 3.23 6.98
C MET A 156 7.25 2.02 7.44
N THR A 157 5.98 2.19 7.78
CA THR A 157 5.10 1.05 8.09
C THR A 157 4.84 0.19 6.85
N GLY A 158 4.72 0.80 5.67
CA GLY A 158 4.64 0.10 4.39
C GLY A 158 5.87 -0.76 4.10
N VAL A 159 7.07 -0.19 4.28
CA VAL A 159 8.35 -0.93 4.15
C VAL A 159 8.45 -2.06 5.18
N ALA A 160 8.02 -1.82 6.42
CA ALA A 160 7.96 -2.87 7.45
C ALA A 160 7.04 -4.02 7.04
N GLY A 161 5.88 -3.73 6.44
CA GLY A 161 4.96 -4.73 5.89
C GLY A 161 5.61 -5.57 4.79
N ILE A 162 6.39 -4.93 3.89
CA ILE A 162 7.18 -5.62 2.85
C ILE A 162 8.24 -6.53 3.49
N ALA A 163 9.01 -6.01 4.43
CA ALA A 163 10.06 -6.77 5.11
C ALA A 163 9.51 -8.00 5.85
N VAL A 164 8.38 -7.84 6.55
CA VAL A 164 7.69 -8.93 7.25
C VAL A 164 7.14 -9.97 6.29
N SER A 165 6.60 -9.56 5.13
CA SER A 165 6.14 -10.50 4.10
C SER A 165 7.30 -11.35 3.56
N GLY A 166 8.44 -10.71 3.30
CA GLY A 166 9.69 -11.41 2.94
C GLY A 166 10.17 -12.37 4.04
N ALA A 167 10.17 -11.92 5.30
CA ALA A 167 10.54 -12.76 6.44
C ALA A 167 9.60 -13.96 6.62
N THR A 168 8.31 -13.77 6.35
CA THR A 168 7.29 -14.83 6.40
C THR A 168 7.55 -15.87 5.31
N ALA A 169 7.74 -15.46 4.05
CA ALA A 169 8.07 -16.36 2.94
C ALA A 169 9.40 -17.09 3.19
N ARG A 170 10.40 -16.37 3.71
CA ARG A 170 11.70 -16.96 4.11
C ARG A 170 11.53 -18.06 5.15
N SER A 171 10.63 -17.88 6.13
CA SER A 171 10.38 -18.87 7.18
C SER A 171 9.71 -20.16 6.66
N ILE A 172 9.07 -20.10 5.50
CA ILE A 172 8.33 -21.21 4.88
C ILE A 172 9.18 -21.92 3.85
N ALA A 173 9.82 -21.19 2.92
CA ALA A 173 10.47 -21.75 1.75
C ALA A 173 11.91 -21.22 1.52
N GLY A 174 12.54 -20.65 2.55
CA GLY A 174 13.94 -20.25 2.54
C GLY A 174 14.18 -18.84 1.99
N PRO A 175 15.47 -18.39 1.98
CA PRO A 175 15.84 -17.01 1.68
C PRO A 175 15.46 -16.54 0.28
N ARG A 176 15.52 -17.43 -0.73
CA ARG A 176 15.07 -17.12 -2.09
C ARG A 176 13.61 -16.73 -2.14
N ALA A 177 12.74 -17.46 -1.44
CA ALA A 177 11.31 -17.13 -1.34
C ALA A 177 11.11 -15.78 -0.64
N GLY A 178 11.92 -15.48 0.38
CA GLY A 178 11.91 -14.19 1.06
C GLY A 178 12.20 -13.02 0.12
N LEU A 179 13.27 -13.11 -0.67
CA LEU A 179 13.62 -12.09 -1.66
C LEU A 179 12.48 -11.88 -2.69
N ILE A 180 11.94 -12.98 -3.23
CA ILE A 180 10.87 -12.92 -4.22
C ILE A 180 9.62 -12.25 -3.63
N ALA A 181 9.20 -12.60 -2.42
CA ALA A 181 8.04 -11.99 -1.76
C ALA A 181 8.25 -10.49 -1.50
N THR A 182 9.46 -10.09 -1.08
CA THR A 182 9.86 -8.69 -0.89
C THR A 182 9.72 -7.90 -2.19
N ILE A 183 10.26 -8.43 -3.31
CA ILE A 183 10.15 -7.81 -4.63
C ILE A 183 8.69 -7.76 -5.10
N ALA A 184 7.95 -8.87 -4.96
CA ALA A 184 6.57 -8.98 -5.42
C ALA A 184 5.63 -7.96 -4.74
N LEU A 185 5.79 -7.71 -3.44
CA LEU A 185 4.98 -6.73 -2.73
C LEU A 185 5.43 -5.30 -3.04
N THR A 186 6.74 -5.05 -3.15
CA THR A 186 7.28 -3.73 -3.53
C THR A 186 6.80 -3.30 -4.92
N LEU A 187 6.81 -4.22 -5.89
CA LEU A 187 6.38 -3.94 -7.26
C LEU A 187 4.86 -4.03 -7.47
N CYS A 188 4.09 -4.21 -6.41
CA CYS A 188 2.65 -4.08 -6.44
C CYS A 188 2.28 -2.60 -6.28
N GLY A 189 1.89 -1.91 -7.36
CA GLY A 189 1.57 -0.48 -7.32
C GLY A 189 0.44 -0.14 -6.35
N ALA A 190 -0.51 -1.05 -6.12
CA ALA A 190 -1.56 -0.89 -5.12
C ALA A 190 -1.01 -0.84 -3.67
N TRP A 191 0.16 -1.45 -3.40
CA TRP A 191 0.86 -1.33 -2.12
C TRP A 191 1.81 -0.13 -2.12
N TYR A 192 2.70 -0.06 -3.14
CA TYR A 192 3.75 0.95 -3.20
C TYR A 192 3.18 2.37 -3.20
N GLY A 193 2.23 2.67 -4.08
CA GLY A 193 1.61 4.00 -4.12
C GLY A 193 0.80 4.32 -2.86
N ALA A 194 0.15 3.30 -2.26
CA ALA A 194 -0.62 3.49 -1.04
C ALA A 194 0.25 3.73 0.21
N MET A 195 1.51 3.25 0.23
CA MET A 195 2.34 3.29 1.45
C MET A 195 2.72 4.71 1.87
N PHE A 196 2.46 5.74 1.08
CA PHE A 196 2.78 7.12 1.43
C PHE A 196 1.60 7.84 2.12
N ASN A 197 0.38 7.73 1.61
CA ASN A 197 -0.75 8.54 2.06
C ASN A 197 -2.04 7.77 2.40
N HIS A 198 -2.04 6.41 2.36
CA HIS A 198 -3.14 5.62 2.91
C HIS A 198 -2.92 5.36 4.41
N THR A 199 -2.96 6.41 5.20
CA THR A 199 -2.51 6.47 6.59
C THR A 199 -3.30 5.60 7.59
N LYS A 200 -4.39 4.96 7.19
CA LYS A 200 -5.09 3.91 7.95
C LYS A 200 -4.90 2.51 7.37
N ASP A 201 -4.93 2.41 6.03
CA ASP A 201 -4.98 1.11 5.36
C ASP A 201 -3.62 0.41 5.39
N ILE A 202 -2.53 1.12 5.13
CA ILE A 202 -1.17 0.56 5.14
C ILE A 202 -0.68 0.20 6.55
N PRO A 203 -0.81 1.07 7.59
CA PRO A 203 -0.46 0.67 8.95
C PRO A 203 -1.25 -0.54 9.45
N PHE A 204 -2.54 -0.60 9.13
CA PHE A 204 -3.38 -1.76 9.42
C PHE A 204 -2.87 -3.02 8.72
N ALA A 205 -2.60 -2.94 7.42
CA ALA A 205 -2.12 -4.07 6.63
C ALA A 205 -0.73 -4.55 7.11
N ALA A 206 0.15 -3.63 7.51
CA ALA A 206 1.46 -3.97 8.08
C ALA A 206 1.34 -4.66 9.45
N ALA A 207 0.44 -4.19 10.32
CA ALA A 207 0.16 -4.83 11.61
C ALA A 207 -0.41 -6.25 11.41
N MET A 208 -1.34 -6.42 10.44
CA MET A 208 -1.87 -7.73 10.05
C MET A 208 -0.77 -8.66 9.52
N ALA A 209 0.15 -8.16 8.68
CA ALA A 209 1.30 -8.92 8.19
C ALA A 209 2.22 -9.38 9.33
N GLY A 210 2.53 -8.47 10.26
CA GLY A 210 3.32 -8.79 11.45
C GLY A 210 2.67 -9.87 12.31
N ALA A 211 1.37 -9.72 12.58
CA ALA A 211 0.59 -10.71 13.31
C ALA A 211 0.57 -12.07 12.58
N THR A 212 0.50 -12.08 11.24
CA THR A 212 0.57 -13.30 10.42
C THR A 212 1.89 -14.04 10.59
N LEU A 213 3.02 -13.35 10.62
CA LEU A 213 4.33 -13.98 10.86
C LEU A 213 4.36 -14.71 12.21
N PHE A 214 3.90 -14.05 13.27
CA PHE A 214 3.87 -14.66 14.60
C PHE A 214 2.80 -15.75 14.69
N LEU A 215 1.64 -15.60 14.06
CA LEU A 215 0.61 -16.64 14.02
C LEU A 215 1.12 -17.93 13.37
N LEU A 216 1.88 -17.86 12.28
CA LEU A 216 2.51 -19.03 11.66
C LEU A 216 3.53 -19.69 12.60
N ARG A 217 4.33 -18.90 13.33
CA ARG A 217 5.25 -19.43 14.36
C ARG A 217 4.50 -20.13 15.45
N LEU A 218 3.43 -19.52 15.96
CA LEU A 218 2.56 -20.07 17.00
C LEU A 218 1.90 -21.38 16.55
N ALA A 219 1.33 -21.40 15.32
CA ALA A 219 0.65 -22.55 14.76
C ALA A 219 1.56 -23.79 14.72
N ARG A 220 2.84 -23.60 14.35
CA ARG A 220 3.84 -24.69 14.32
C ARG A 220 4.25 -25.19 15.72
N GLN A 221 3.97 -24.43 16.78
CA GLN A 221 4.34 -24.73 18.17
C GLN A 221 3.14 -25.25 18.99
N LEU A 222 1.92 -25.24 18.42
CA LEU A 222 0.73 -25.72 19.13
C LEU A 222 0.90 -27.17 19.60
N PRO A 223 0.38 -27.51 20.79
CA PRO A 223 -0.47 -26.73 21.69
C PRO A 223 0.30 -25.95 22.78
N SER A 224 1.62 -25.78 22.67
CA SER A 224 2.45 -25.14 23.68
C SER A 224 3.38 -24.09 23.07
N PRO A 225 2.84 -22.95 22.57
CA PRO A 225 3.60 -21.90 21.94
C PRO A 225 4.51 -21.18 22.95
N ARG A 226 5.59 -20.57 22.44
CA ARG A 226 6.49 -19.73 23.24
C ARG A 226 5.79 -18.44 23.64
N THR A 227 5.95 -18.04 24.92
CA THR A 227 5.33 -16.82 25.46
C THR A 227 5.67 -15.57 24.66
N PHE A 228 6.93 -15.43 24.18
CA PHE A 228 7.33 -14.30 23.33
C PHE A 228 6.47 -14.19 22.07
N ASP A 229 6.26 -15.32 21.35
CA ASP A 229 5.46 -15.31 20.11
C ASP A 229 3.98 -14.99 20.41
N VAL A 230 3.45 -15.45 21.56
CA VAL A 230 2.09 -15.13 22.02
C VAL A 230 1.92 -13.65 22.30
N VAL A 231 2.86 -13.05 23.06
CA VAL A 231 2.85 -11.62 23.39
C VAL A 231 3.02 -10.77 22.14
N ALA A 232 3.97 -11.12 21.25
CA ALA A 232 4.20 -10.39 20.01
C ALA A 232 2.97 -10.42 19.09
N PHE A 233 2.30 -11.59 18.97
CA PHE A 233 1.02 -11.68 18.26
C PHE A 233 -0.05 -10.80 18.91
N GLY A 234 -0.15 -10.81 20.26
CA GLY A 234 -1.08 -9.97 21.00
C GLY A 234 -0.84 -8.47 20.78
N CYS A 235 0.42 -8.02 20.82
CA CYS A 235 0.78 -6.62 20.52
C CYS A 235 0.34 -6.20 19.13
N LEU A 236 0.63 -7.02 18.11
CA LEU A 236 0.29 -6.71 16.71
C LEU A 236 -1.22 -6.80 16.46
N ALA A 237 -1.92 -7.74 17.12
CA ALA A 237 -3.38 -7.83 17.06
C ALA A 237 -4.04 -6.61 17.74
N GLY A 238 -3.51 -6.17 18.88
CA GLY A 238 -3.94 -4.94 19.55
C GLY A 238 -3.70 -3.70 18.69
N ALA A 239 -2.55 -3.60 18.03
CA ALA A 239 -2.25 -2.52 17.10
C ALA A 239 -3.21 -2.54 15.89
N ALA A 240 -3.47 -3.71 15.29
CA ALA A 240 -4.42 -3.85 14.20
C ALA A 240 -5.84 -3.43 14.62
N LEU A 241 -6.33 -3.85 15.78
CA LEU A 241 -7.61 -3.44 16.34
C LEU A 241 -7.64 -1.95 16.69
N GLY A 242 -6.52 -1.40 17.17
CA GLY A 242 -6.35 0.03 17.42
C GLY A 242 -6.33 0.89 16.15
N LEU A 243 -6.40 0.28 14.97
CA LEU A 243 -6.49 0.93 13.65
C LEU A 243 -7.85 0.67 13.00
N ARG A 244 -8.31 -0.60 12.97
CA ARG A 244 -9.58 -1.02 12.34
C ARG A 244 -10.19 -2.22 13.05
N SER A 245 -11.52 -2.26 13.15
CA SER A 245 -12.29 -3.39 13.68
C SER A 245 -12.02 -4.70 12.91
N TYR A 246 -11.62 -4.66 11.64
CA TYR A 246 -11.20 -5.82 10.86
C TYR A 246 -10.00 -6.59 11.47
N GLY A 247 -9.28 -6.01 12.43
CA GLY A 247 -8.29 -6.72 13.26
C GLY A 247 -8.85 -7.95 13.98
N LEU A 248 -10.18 -8.03 14.19
CA LEU A 248 -10.86 -9.22 14.71
C LEU A 248 -10.62 -10.47 13.84
N LEU A 249 -10.35 -10.32 12.55
CA LEU A 249 -9.99 -11.44 11.65
C LEU A 249 -8.77 -12.22 12.14
N LEU A 250 -7.84 -11.59 12.88
CA LEU A 250 -6.67 -12.28 13.43
C LEU A 250 -7.06 -13.39 14.41
N PHE A 251 -8.14 -13.20 15.18
CA PHE A 251 -8.64 -14.23 16.09
C PHE A 251 -9.41 -15.32 15.33
N VAL A 252 -10.06 -14.98 14.23
CA VAL A 252 -10.63 -15.99 13.31
C VAL A 252 -9.49 -16.81 12.68
N TYR A 253 -8.42 -16.18 12.23
CA TYR A 253 -7.24 -16.88 11.69
C TYR A 253 -6.53 -17.73 12.74
N LEU A 254 -6.52 -17.30 14.00
CA LEU A 254 -6.02 -18.12 15.12
C LEU A 254 -6.89 -19.39 15.30
N GLY A 255 -8.21 -19.25 15.26
CA GLY A 255 -9.12 -20.39 15.29
C GLY A 255 -8.87 -21.35 14.13
N LEU A 256 -8.73 -20.81 12.90
CA LEU A 256 -8.39 -21.61 11.71
C LEU A 256 -7.02 -22.29 11.85
N ALA A 257 -6.02 -21.62 12.41
CA ALA A 257 -4.71 -22.21 12.66
C ALA A 257 -4.83 -23.42 13.62
N ILE A 258 -5.59 -23.30 14.72
CA ILE A 258 -5.84 -24.42 15.63
C ILE A 258 -6.48 -25.58 14.86
N VAL A 259 -7.49 -25.34 14.04
CA VAL A 259 -8.18 -26.37 13.25
C VAL A 259 -7.25 -27.04 12.23
N ILE A 260 -6.47 -26.26 11.47
CA ILE A 260 -5.54 -26.77 10.44
C ILE A 260 -4.43 -27.62 11.08
N PHE A 261 -3.98 -27.25 12.28
CA PHE A 261 -2.89 -27.93 12.98
C PHE A 261 -3.35 -29.01 13.96
N LEU A 262 -4.67 -29.27 14.07
CA LEU A 262 -5.19 -30.39 14.88
C LEU A 262 -4.49 -31.70 14.52
N PRO A 263 -4.25 -32.58 15.51
CA PRO A 263 -3.76 -33.95 15.27
C PRO A 263 -4.92 -34.82 14.75
N TRP A 264 -5.25 -34.72 13.48
CA TRP A 264 -6.42 -35.37 12.86
C TRP A 264 -6.40 -36.88 12.92
N THR A 265 -5.22 -37.49 13.09
CA THR A 265 -5.04 -38.94 13.25
C THR A 265 -5.39 -39.43 14.66
N GLU A 266 -5.50 -38.54 15.63
CA GLU A 266 -5.77 -38.86 17.02
C GLU A 266 -7.27 -38.95 17.34
N SER A 267 -7.58 -39.45 18.53
CA SER A 267 -8.96 -39.56 19.00
C SER A 267 -9.65 -38.19 19.16
N GLY A 268 -10.98 -38.15 19.14
CA GLY A 268 -11.76 -36.93 19.35
C GLY A 268 -11.44 -36.26 20.69
N ARG A 269 -11.22 -37.03 21.75
CA ARG A 269 -10.82 -36.51 23.08
C ARG A 269 -9.44 -35.83 23.02
N ALA A 270 -8.46 -36.43 22.32
CA ALA A 270 -7.14 -35.87 22.15
C ALA A 270 -7.16 -34.55 21.34
N ARG A 271 -7.97 -34.50 20.27
CA ARG A 271 -8.20 -33.29 19.48
C ARG A 271 -8.82 -32.16 20.30
N LEU A 272 -9.82 -32.48 21.13
CA LEU A 272 -10.45 -31.48 22.00
C LEU A 272 -9.48 -30.99 23.08
N ALA A 273 -8.69 -31.89 23.68
CA ALA A 273 -7.64 -31.51 24.65
C ALA A 273 -6.56 -30.62 24.00
N PHE A 274 -6.15 -30.93 22.76
CA PHE A 274 -5.22 -30.08 21.99
C PHE A 274 -5.80 -28.70 21.77
N ALA A 275 -7.04 -28.58 21.29
CA ALA A 275 -7.69 -27.30 21.04
C ALA A 275 -7.85 -26.48 22.34
N GLY A 276 -8.34 -27.11 23.41
CA GLY A 276 -8.51 -26.46 24.71
C GLY A 276 -7.18 -25.95 25.30
N LYS A 277 -6.11 -26.77 25.22
CA LYS A 277 -4.77 -26.36 25.67
C LYS A 277 -4.22 -25.23 24.80
N SER A 278 -4.42 -25.27 23.48
CA SER A 278 -4.02 -24.21 22.56
C SER A 278 -4.71 -22.89 22.90
N LEU A 279 -6.03 -22.88 23.07
CA LEU A 279 -6.80 -21.69 23.44
C LEU A 279 -6.36 -21.12 24.77
N LEU A 280 -6.16 -21.98 25.79
CA LEU A 280 -5.68 -21.53 27.11
C LEU A 280 -4.29 -20.88 27.01
N LYS A 281 -3.37 -21.47 26.25
CA LYS A 281 -2.01 -20.95 26.06
C LYS A 281 -1.97 -19.68 25.22
N MET A 282 -3.01 -19.40 24.41
CA MET A 282 -3.15 -18.19 23.62
C MET A 282 -3.90 -17.07 24.35
N SER A 283 -4.53 -17.32 25.50
CA SER A 283 -5.27 -16.30 26.25
C SER A 283 -4.43 -15.05 26.62
N PRO A 284 -3.10 -15.13 26.90
CA PRO A 284 -2.29 -13.94 27.12
C PRO A 284 -2.23 -12.99 25.93
N ALA A 285 -2.41 -13.48 24.70
CA ALA A 285 -2.47 -12.62 23.52
C ALA A 285 -3.66 -11.66 23.58
N VAL A 286 -4.82 -12.14 24.05
CA VAL A 286 -6.02 -11.30 24.23
C VAL A 286 -5.78 -10.30 25.37
N ALA A 287 -5.16 -10.73 26.46
CA ALA A 287 -4.83 -9.88 27.60
C ALA A 287 -3.86 -8.73 27.24
N VAL A 288 -3.00 -8.92 26.21
CA VAL A 288 -2.12 -7.88 25.69
C VAL A 288 -2.82 -7.03 24.63
N ALA A 289 -3.59 -7.66 23.72
CA ALA A 289 -4.24 -6.97 22.61
C ALA A 289 -5.31 -5.99 23.09
N TYR A 290 -6.10 -6.36 24.11
CA TYR A 290 -7.22 -5.57 24.59
C TYR A 290 -6.80 -4.20 25.15
N PRO A 291 -5.83 -4.07 26.07
CA PRO A 291 -5.35 -2.77 26.54
C PRO A 291 -4.79 -1.88 25.43
N LEU A 292 -3.99 -2.43 24.51
CA LEU A 292 -3.46 -1.68 23.37
C LEU A 292 -4.57 -1.15 22.46
N MET A 293 -5.59 -1.97 22.20
CA MET A 293 -6.75 -1.56 21.44
C MET A 293 -7.49 -0.40 22.09
N ILE A 294 -7.85 -0.51 23.37
CA ILE A 294 -8.65 0.53 24.06
C ILE A 294 -7.88 1.84 24.26
N MET A 295 -6.55 1.78 24.41
CA MET A 295 -5.70 2.98 24.44
C MET A 295 -5.73 3.74 23.11
N ALA A 296 -5.75 3.04 22.00
CA ALA A 296 -5.78 3.63 20.66
C ALA A 296 -7.20 3.94 20.17
N TRP A 297 -8.20 3.31 20.79
CA TRP A 297 -9.61 3.38 20.37
C TRP A 297 -10.52 3.56 21.61
N PRO A 298 -10.67 4.79 22.12
CA PRO A 298 -11.42 5.07 23.37
C PRO A 298 -12.86 4.57 23.35
N TRP A 299 -13.54 4.60 22.19
CA TRP A 299 -14.91 4.08 22.07
C TRP A 299 -15.00 2.58 22.34
N ALA A 300 -13.98 1.80 21.99
CA ALA A 300 -13.93 0.38 22.32
C ALA A 300 -13.86 0.13 23.83
N ALA A 301 -13.35 1.10 24.63
CA ALA A 301 -13.31 1.01 26.09
C ALA A 301 -14.69 1.16 26.74
N LEU A 302 -15.67 1.80 26.07
CA LEU A 302 -17.01 2.01 26.63
C LEU A 302 -17.83 0.73 26.72
N SER A 303 -17.55 -0.28 25.88
CA SER A 303 -18.18 -1.61 25.93
C SER A 303 -17.29 -2.65 25.26
N PRO A 304 -17.11 -3.85 25.84
CA PRO A 304 -16.35 -4.93 25.22
C PRO A 304 -16.91 -5.39 23.85
N LEU A 305 -18.19 -5.11 23.58
CA LEU A 305 -18.85 -5.44 22.32
C LEU A 305 -18.68 -4.38 21.23
N ASN A 306 -18.16 -3.19 21.58
CA ASN A 306 -18.03 -2.10 20.62
C ASN A 306 -17.14 -2.43 19.40
N PRO A 307 -16.03 -3.19 19.52
CA PRO A 307 -15.28 -3.61 18.34
C PRO A 307 -16.11 -4.43 17.34
N ILE A 308 -17.02 -5.27 17.85
CA ILE A 308 -17.95 -6.05 17.03
C ILE A 308 -19.06 -5.15 16.46
N ARG A 309 -19.63 -4.26 17.27
CA ARG A 309 -20.62 -3.27 16.80
C ARG A 309 -20.04 -2.37 15.71
N GLY A 310 -18.79 -1.91 15.85
CA GLY A 310 -18.08 -1.13 14.83
C GLY A 310 -17.95 -1.91 13.51
N LEU A 311 -17.70 -3.22 13.56
CA LEU A 311 -17.64 -4.04 12.36
C LEU A 311 -19.00 -4.08 11.63
N PHE A 312 -20.11 -4.24 12.35
CA PHE A 312 -21.45 -4.21 11.77
C PHE A 312 -21.85 -2.82 11.31
N ALA A 313 -21.54 -1.76 12.06
CA ALA A 313 -21.80 -0.39 11.65
C ALA A 313 -21.18 -0.06 10.27
N PHE A 314 -20.00 -0.60 9.97
CA PHE A 314 -19.39 -0.45 8.65
C PHE A 314 -20.08 -1.22 7.53
N SER A 315 -20.74 -2.32 7.82
CA SER A 315 -21.50 -3.07 6.81
C SER A 315 -22.79 -2.37 6.41
N GLU A 316 -23.30 -1.50 7.27
CA GLU A 316 -24.53 -0.71 7.05
C GLU A 316 -24.23 0.73 6.62
N PHE A 317 -22.95 1.09 6.57
CA PHE A 317 -22.53 2.46 6.36
C PHE A 317 -22.79 2.92 4.92
N GLN A 318 -23.54 4.00 4.76
CA GLN A 318 -23.88 4.57 3.47
C GLN A 318 -23.46 6.05 3.42
N TYR A 319 -22.36 6.31 2.73
CA TYR A 319 -22.02 7.66 2.30
C TYR A 319 -22.43 7.88 0.85
N ALA A 320 -22.67 9.11 0.46
CA ALA A 320 -22.83 9.50 -0.93
C ALA A 320 -21.48 9.46 -1.71
N ILE A 321 -20.72 8.37 -1.54
CA ILE A 321 -19.46 8.14 -2.23
C ILE A 321 -19.71 7.29 -3.47
N ARG A 322 -19.31 7.81 -4.62
CA ARG A 322 -19.37 7.12 -5.90
C ARG A 322 -18.04 6.42 -6.19
N THR A 323 -18.09 5.34 -6.93
CA THR A 323 -16.92 4.60 -7.41
C THR A 323 -17.20 4.03 -8.79
N MET A 324 -16.15 3.74 -9.56
CA MET A 324 -16.30 3.28 -10.94
C MET A 324 -15.86 1.81 -11.07
N PHE A 325 -16.68 1.01 -11.75
CA PHE A 325 -16.34 -0.38 -12.05
C PHE A 325 -16.87 -0.78 -13.43
N VAL A 326 -15.99 -1.27 -14.30
CA VAL A 326 -16.29 -1.70 -15.68
C VAL A 326 -17.08 -0.63 -16.47
N GLY A 327 -16.67 0.64 -16.34
CA GLY A 327 -17.26 1.77 -17.06
C GLY A 327 -18.58 2.29 -16.49
N ARG A 328 -19.06 1.74 -15.37
CA ARG A 328 -20.27 2.22 -14.68
C ARG A 328 -19.89 2.86 -13.35
N VAL A 329 -20.58 3.95 -13.02
CA VAL A 329 -20.46 4.60 -11.72
C VAL A 329 -21.51 4.01 -10.79
N TYR A 330 -21.10 3.60 -9.61
CA TYR A 330 -21.95 3.04 -8.56
C TYR A 330 -21.82 3.88 -7.29
N GLU A 331 -22.86 3.93 -6.51
CA GLU A 331 -22.75 4.30 -5.11
C GLU A 331 -22.10 3.15 -4.32
N MET A 332 -21.33 3.48 -3.29
CA MET A 332 -20.55 2.50 -2.52
C MET A 332 -21.37 1.33 -1.95
N ALA A 333 -22.65 1.58 -1.65
CA ALA A 333 -23.57 0.56 -1.13
C ALA A 333 -24.08 -0.40 -2.22
N ASN A 334 -24.02 0.01 -3.49
CA ASN A 334 -24.63 -0.70 -4.63
C ASN A 334 -23.58 -1.33 -5.58
N VAL A 335 -22.32 -1.43 -5.16
CA VAL A 335 -21.26 -2.03 -5.99
C VAL A 335 -21.52 -3.53 -6.21
N PRO A 336 -21.17 -4.09 -7.38
CA PRO A 336 -21.33 -5.51 -7.63
C PRO A 336 -20.52 -6.38 -6.63
N ARG A 337 -21.02 -7.57 -6.30
CA ARG A 337 -20.33 -8.52 -5.40
C ARG A 337 -18.91 -8.87 -5.84
N VAL A 338 -18.64 -8.80 -7.13
CA VAL A 338 -17.31 -9.04 -7.73
C VAL A 338 -16.41 -7.80 -7.73
N TYR A 339 -16.84 -6.67 -7.16
CA TYR A 339 -16.10 -5.42 -7.17
C TYR A 339 -14.70 -5.56 -6.56
N VAL A 340 -14.61 -5.97 -5.29
CA VAL A 340 -13.31 -6.12 -4.60
C VAL A 340 -12.47 -7.23 -5.21
N PRO A 341 -12.99 -8.47 -5.44
CA PRO A 341 -12.24 -9.50 -6.15
C PRO A 341 -11.78 -9.05 -7.54
N GLY A 342 -12.62 -8.32 -8.28
CA GLY A 342 -12.30 -7.79 -9.60
C GLY A 342 -11.16 -6.79 -9.56
N TYR A 343 -11.21 -5.81 -8.63
CA TYR A 343 -10.11 -4.86 -8.46
C TYR A 343 -8.81 -5.56 -8.04
N LEU A 344 -8.87 -6.54 -7.17
CA LEU A 344 -7.70 -7.33 -6.79
C LEU A 344 -7.08 -8.01 -8.01
N LEU A 345 -7.92 -8.62 -8.87
CA LEU A 345 -7.47 -9.30 -10.07
C LEU A 345 -6.74 -8.37 -11.06
N ILE A 346 -7.20 -7.12 -11.21
CA ILE A 346 -6.67 -6.18 -12.20
C ILE A 346 -5.59 -5.23 -11.67
N ARG A 347 -5.42 -5.12 -10.33
CA ARG A 347 -4.46 -4.21 -9.69
C ARG A 347 -3.16 -4.89 -9.25
N ILE A 348 -3.17 -6.21 -9.11
CA ILE A 348 -1.97 -6.97 -8.71
C ILE A 348 -1.22 -7.42 -9.96
N PRO A 349 0.14 -7.35 -9.97
CA PRO A 349 0.94 -7.87 -11.07
C PRO A 349 0.63 -9.34 -11.37
N LEU A 350 0.48 -9.70 -12.65
CA LEU A 350 0.09 -11.06 -13.06
C LEU A 350 1.10 -12.11 -12.58
N ILE A 351 2.39 -11.76 -12.61
CA ILE A 351 3.44 -12.66 -12.12
C ILE A 351 3.25 -13.00 -10.64
N THR A 352 2.83 -12.04 -9.82
CA THR A 352 2.53 -12.25 -8.39
C THR A 352 1.32 -13.16 -8.22
N GLN A 353 0.24 -12.94 -8.99
CA GLN A 353 -0.97 -13.76 -8.92
C GLN A 353 -0.71 -15.21 -9.34
N VAL A 354 -0.06 -15.40 -10.49
CA VAL A 354 0.29 -16.75 -11.00
C VAL A 354 1.19 -17.47 -10.01
N SER A 355 2.19 -16.77 -9.45
CA SER A 355 3.11 -17.34 -8.47
C SER A 355 2.40 -17.74 -7.18
N ALA A 356 1.44 -16.95 -6.70
CA ALA A 356 0.62 -17.30 -5.53
C ALA A 356 -0.30 -18.49 -5.82
N ALA A 357 -0.91 -18.53 -7.02
CA ALA A 357 -1.73 -19.66 -7.45
C ALA A 357 -0.92 -20.97 -7.51
N LEU A 358 0.36 -20.91 -7.92
CA LEU A 358 1.26 -22.06 -7.87
C LEU A 358 1.48 -22.58 -6.44
N ALA A 359 1.62 -21.67 -5.44
CA ALA A 359 1.68 -22.12 -4.05
C ALA A 359 0.37 -22.78 -3.62
N MET A 360 -0.77 -22.15 -3.92
CA MET A 360 -2.10 -22.69 -3.56
C MET A 360 -2.38 -24.04 -4.22
N SER A 361 -1.88 -24.27 -5.45
CA SER A 361 -2.04 -25.56 -6.15
C SER A 361 -1.42 -26.73 -5.40
N SER A 362 -0.41 -26.47 -4.54
CA SER A 362 0.21 -27.49 -3.69
C SER A 362 -0.76 -28.11 -2.67
N LEU A 363 -1.88 -27.46 -2.39
CA LEU A 363 -2.93 -27.96 -1.50
C LEU A 363 -3.73 -29.08 -2.15
N VAL A 364 -3.87 -29.03 -3.48
CA VAL A 364 -4.61 -30.02 -4.28
C VAL A 364 -3.67 -31.13 -4.77
N TRP A 365 -2.52 -30.75 -5.34
CA TRP A 365 -1.56 -31.70 -5.90
C TRP A 365 -0.44 -31.99 -4.91
N HIS A 366 -0.53 -33.12 -4.20
CA HIS A 366 0.43 -33.55 -3.17
C HIS A 366 1.84 -33.81 -3.74
N SER A 367 1.97 -34.01 -5.04
CA SER A 367 3.25 -34.18 -5.71
C SER A 367 4.10 -32.90 -5.75
N VAL A 368 3.50 -31.72 -5.56
CA VAL A 368 4.18 -30.43 -5.60
C VAL A 368 4.87 -30.11 -4.27
N GLU A 369 4.22 -30.45 -3.14
CA GLU A 369 4.77 -30.20 -1.81
C GLU A 369 4.51 -31.40 -0.89
N ARG A 370 5.56 -32.03 -0.42
CA ARG A 370 5.51 -33.23 0.45
C ARG A 370 5.49 -32.90 1.94
N SER A 371 6.03 -31.73 2.33
CA SER A 371 6.06 -31.32 3.75
C SER A 371 4.65 -30.96 4.24
N VAL A 372 4.16 -31.71 5.23
CA VAL A 372 2.84 -31.47 5.85
C VAL A 372 2.78 -30.10 6.52
N VAL A 373 3.86 -29.69 7.20
CA VAL A 373 3.94 -28.40 7.90
C VAL A 373 3.83 -27.25 6.89
N ARG A 374 4.59 -27.31 5.80
CA ARG A 374 4.59 -26.28 4.75
C ARG A 374 3.22 -26.17 4.07
N ARG A 375 2.55 -27.27 3.82
CA ARG A 375 1.17 -27.28 3.30
C ARG A 375 0.17 -26.63 4.25
N ARG A 376 0.30 -26.86 5.57
CA ARG A 376 -0.53 -26.19 6.59
C ARG A 376 -0.32 -24.68 6.62
N ASP A 377 0.93 -24.22 6.48
CA ASP A 377 1.25 -22.80 6.37
C ASP A 377 0.63 -22.16 5.11
N VAL A 378 0.77 -22.83 3.96
CA VAL A 378 0.14 -22.40 2.70
C VAL A 378 -1.38 -22.38 2.83
N ALA A 379 -1.99 -23.37 3.47
CA ALA A 379 -3.43 -23.41 3.70
C ALA A 379 -3.91 -22.22 4.54
N LEU A 380 -3.19 -21.91 5.63
CA LEU A 380 -3.53 -20.78 6.50
C LEU A 380 -3.40 -19.46 5.76
N LEU A 381 -2.30 -19.23 5.02
CA LEU A 381 -2.11 -18.03 4.20
C LEU A 381 -3.17 -17.91 3.09
N SER A 382 -3.54 -19.03 2.46
CA SER A 382 -4.61 -19.05 1.46
C SER A 382 -5.95 -18.64 2.05
N MET A 383 -6.27 -19.09 3.29
CA MET A 383 -7.48 -18.64 3.99
C MET A 383 -7.44 -17.14 4.33
N MET A 384 -6.25 -16.57 4.64
CA MET A 384 -6.10 -15.13 4.89
C MET A 384 -6.36 -14.28 3.63
N VAL A 385 -6.18 -14.85 2.44
CA VAL A 385 -6.54 -14.21 1.17
C VAL A 385 -8.00 -14.46 0.82
N LEU A 386 -8.44 -15.72 0.83
CA LEU A 386 -9.73 -16.11 0.27
C LEU A 386 -10.91 -15.80 1.18
N LEU A 387 -10.74 -15.93 2.52
CA LEU A 387 -11.85 -15.72 3.47
C LEU A 387 -12.39 -14.29 3.45
N PRO A 388 -11.57 -13.22 3.58
CA PRO A 388 -12.11 -11.86 3.55
C PRO A 388 -12.74 -11.50 2.21
N LEU A 389 -12.19 -11.99 1.09
CA LEU A 389 -12.77 -11.77 -0.24
C LEU A 389 -14.09 -12.51 -0.41
N GLY A 390 -14.16 -13.76 0.08
CA GLY A 390 -15.40 -14.55 0.09
C GLY A 390 -16.47 -13.91 0.96
N CYS A 391 -16.13 -13.47 2.17
CA CYS A 391 -17.05 -12.75 3.05
C CYS A 391 -17.58 -11.47 2.38
N GLN A 392 -16.72 -10.65 1.76
CA GLN A 392 -17.12 -9.44 1.05
C GLN A 392 -18.09 -9.76 -0.09
N ALA A 393 -17.80 -10.78 -0.90
CA ALA A 393 -18.65 -11.18 -2.01
C ALA A 393 -20.01 -11.76 -1.56
N LEU A 394 -20.06 -12.45 -0.41
CA LEU A 394 -21.27 -13.06 0.13
C LEU A 394 -22.13 -12.04 0.89
N ILE A 395 -21.53 -11.27 1.80
CA ILE A 395 -22.24 -10.30 2.66
C ILE A 395 -22.62 -9.06 1.86
N HIS A 396 -21.88 -8.74 0.78
CA HIS A 396 -22.13 -7.59 -0.08
C HIS A 396 -22.03 -6.26 0.68
N GLY A 397 -20.98 -6.11 1.48
CA GLY A 397 -20.72 -4.86 2.19
C GLY A 397 -20.33 -3.72 1.25
N PRO A 398 -20.50 -2.45 1.69
CA PRO A 398 -20.14 -1.27 0.90
C PRO A 398 -18.63 -1.26 0.57
N ALA A 399 -18.29 -0.83 -0.65
CA ALA A 399 -16.90 -0.71 -1.09
C ALA A 399 -16.73 0.46 -2.07
N PHE A 400 -15.57 1.12 -2.00
CA PHE A 400 -15.21 2.25 -2.84
C PHE A 400 -13.68 2.41 -2.95
N SER A 401 -13.22 3.24 -3.87
CA SER A 401 -11.79 3.45 -4.15
C SER A 401 -11.03 2.14 -4.37
N GLY A 402 -11.64 1.25 -5.18
CA GLY A 402 -11.06 -0.03 -5.54
C GLY A 402 -10.95 -1.01 -4.36
N MET A 403 -9.76 -1.57 -4.15
CA MET A 403 -9.49 -2.57 -3.13
C MET A 403 -8.83 -2.01 -1.85
N ARG A 404 -8.88 -0.70 -1.61
CA ARG A 404 -8.09 -0.05 -0.53
C ARG A 404 -8.30 -0.68 0.85
N HIS A 405 -9.53 -1.03 1.19
CA HIS A 405 -9.86 -1.64 2.47
C HIS A 405 -9.34 -3.08 2.64
N PHE A 406 -8.89 -3.69 1.53
CA PHE A 406 -8.39 -5.05 1.45
C PHE A 406 -6.88 -5.12 1.19
N LEU A 407 -6.13 -4.03 1.38
CA LEU A 407 -4.67 -4.02 1.23
C LEU A 407 -3.97 -5.03 2.15
N PHE A 408 -4.58 -5.37 3.29
CA PHE A 408 -4.07 -6.39 4.21
C PHE A 408 -4.04 -7.82 3.62
N VAL A 409 -4.67 -8.06 2.47
CA VAL A 409 -4.62 -9.33 1.73
C VAL A 409 -3.35 -9.45 0.89
N LEU A 410 -2.68 -8.32 0.56
CA LEU A 410 -1.50 -8.30 -0.29
C LEU A 410 -0.26 -8.93 0.35
N PRO A 411 0.08 -8.71 1.64
CA PRO A 411 1.19 -9.36 2.30
C PRO A 411 1.13 -10.90 2.27
N PRO A 412 0.02 -11.58 2.67
CA PRO A 412 -0.09 -13.03 2.55
C PRO A 412 -0.05 -13.49 1.08
N LEU A 413 -0.61 -12.73 0.13
CA LEU A 413 -0.55 -13.04 -1.29
C LEU A 413 0.90 -12.98 -1.84
N ALA A 414 1.65 -11.94 -1.50
CA ALA A 414 3.06 -11.82 -1.87
C ALA A 414 3.92 -12.92 -1.22
N THR A 415 3.61 -13.29 0.02
CA THR A 415 4.24 -14.42 0.70
C THR A 415 4.00 -15.73 -0.07
N LEU A 416 2.75 -16.01 -0.45
CA LEU A 416 2.41 -17.15 -1.30
C LEU A 416 3.13 -17.11 -2.65
N ALA A 417 3.23 -15.92 -3.27
CA ALA A 417 3.94 -15.74 -4.53
C ALA A 417 5.43 -16.09 -4.38
N GLY A 418 6.09 -15.63 -3.31
CA GLY A 418 7.47 -15.99 -2.99
C GLY A 418 7.67 -17.50 -2.83
N VAL A 419 6.78 -18.16 -2.09
CA VAL A 419 6.81 -19.62 -1.88
C VAL A 419 6.58 -20.36 -3.20
N GLY A 420 5.53 -20.02 -3.95
CA GLY A 420 5.16 -20.70 -5.19
C GLY A 420 6.21 -20.56 -6.28
N LEU A 421 6.71 -19.35 -6.52
CA LEU A 421 7.72 -19.11 -7.53
C LEU A 421 9.06 -19.76 -7.18
N SER A 422 9.45 -19.71 -5.90
CA SER A 422 10.66 -20.40 -5.43
C SER A 422 10.60 -21.91 -5.69
N HIS A 423 9.47 -22.56 -5.38
CA HIS A 423 9.28 -23.99 -5.67
C HIS A 423 9.23 -24.28 -7.16
N PHE A 424 8.53 -23.45 -7.93
CA PHE A 424 8.43 -23.63 -9.37
C PHE A 424 9.81 -23.58 -10.07
N LEU A 425 10.61 -22.57 -9.76
CA LEU A 425 11.97 -22.46 -10.31
C LEU A 425 12.85 -23.64 -9.89
N GLY A 426 12.72 -24.11 -8.64
CA GLY A 426 13.40 -25.30 -8.17
C GLY A 426 12.98 -26.56 -8.94
N ALA A 427 11.69 -26.78 -9.15
CA ALA A 427 11.18 -27.92 -9.91
C ALA A 427 11.63 -27.90 -11.39
N LEU A 428 11.69 -26.72 -11.99
CA LEU A 428 12.23 -26.56 -13.37
C LEU A 428 13.73 -26.87 -13.45
N ALA A 429 14.50 -26.49 -12.44
CA ALA A 429 15.95 -26.76 -12.39
C ALA A 429 16.24 -28.28 -12.36
N LEU A 430 15.39 -29.07 -11.69
CA LEU A 430 15.46 -30.54 -11.70
C LEU A 430 15.19 -31.13 -13.09
N ARG A 431 14.36 -30.48 -13.91
CA ARG A 431 14.05 -30.90 -15.27
C ARG A 431 15.09 -30.49 -16.30
N GLY A 432 15.79 -29.38 -16.05
CA GLY A 432 16.84 -28.88 -16.93
C GLY A 432 17.25 -27.45 -16.63
N ARG A 433 18.56 -27.23 -16.53
CA ARG A 433 19.14 -25.92 -16.22
C ARG A 433 18.77 -24.82 -17.23
N ARG A 434 18.68 -25.17 -18.54
CA ARG A 434 18.28 -24.24 -19.59
C ARG A 434 16.83 -23.78 -19.41
N LEU A 435 15.93 -24.71 -19.09
CA LEU A 435 14.52 -24.40 -18.86
C LEU A 435 14.33 -23.47 -17.65
N ALA A 436 15.03 -23.75 -16.56
CA ALA A 436 15.03 -22.90 -15.37
C ALA A 436 15.61 -21.49 -15.65
N ALA A 437 16.67 -21.40 -16.45
CA ALA A 437 17.26 -20.12 -16.83
C ALA A 437 16.30 -19.27 -17.68
N VAL A 438 15.61 -19.88 -18.65
CA VAL A 438 14.59 -19.19 -19.44
C VAL A 438 13.42 -18.72 -18.56
N ALA A 439 12.92 -19.57 -17.66
CA ALA A 439 11.86 -19.19 -16.73
C ALA A 439 12.30 -18.04 -15.81
N LEU A 440 13.53 -18.08 -15.29
CA LEU A 440 14.09 -16.99 -14.49
C LEU A 440 14.18 -15.69 -15.29
N ALA A 441 14.63 -15.74 -16.54
CA ALA A 441 14.69 -14.57 -17.42
C ALA A 441 13.30 -13.95 -17.64
N VAL A 442 12.26 -14.77 -17.87
CA VAL A 442 10.87 -14.32 -18.00
C VAL A 442 10.37 -13.66 -16.70
N VAL A 443 10.66 -14.26 -15.55
CA VAL A 443 10.31 -13.70 -14.23
C VAL A 443 10.98 -12.36 -14.00
N CYS A 444 12.30 -12.27 -14.26
CA CYS A 444 13.06 -11.02 -14.12
C CYS A 444 12.51 -9.93 -15.08
N ALA A 445 12.24 -10.28 -16.33
CA ALA A 445 11.65 -9.35 -17.30
C ALA A 445 10.26 -8.86 -16.87
N SER A 446 9.43 -9.76 -16.30
CA SER A 446 8.11 -9.39 -15.77
C SER A 446 8.21 -8.41 -14.60
N PHE A 447 9.05 -8.68 -13.60
CA PHE A 447 9.26 -7.75 -12.48
C PHE A 447 9.90 -6.43 -12.92
N LEU A 448 10.85 -6.47 -13.87
CA LEU A 448 11.45 -5.25 -14.43
C LEU A 448 10.40 -4.39 -15.15
N SER A 449 9.51 -5.01 -15.93
CA SER A 449 8.39 -4.31 -16.60
C SER A 449 7.47 -3.60 -15.59
N GLU A 450 7.13 -4.27 -14.47
CA GLU A 450 6.34 -3.65 -13.39
C GLU A 450 7.13 -2.49 -12.76
N GLY A 451 8.42 -2.66 -12.46
CA GLY A 451 9.25 -1.59 -11.92
C GLY A 451 9.31 -0.36 -12.83
N ILE A 452 9.50 -0.57 -14.14
CA ILE A 452 9.48 0.52 -15.14
C ILE A 452 8.11 1.21 -15.14
N THR A 453 7.02 0.44 -15.04
CA THR A 453 5.67 0.99 -14.97
C THR A 453 5.48 1.87 -13.76
N LEU A 454 5.92 1.44 -12.56
CA LEU A 454 5.83 2.25 -11.34
C LEU A 454 6.62 3.54 -11.45
N VAL A 455 7.86 3.49 -11.94
CA VAL A 455 8.68 4.71 -12.16
C VAL A 455 7.99 5.69 -13.11
N ARG A 456 7.34 5.20 -14.18
CA ARG A 456 6.62 6.05 -15.13
C ARG A 456 5.30 6.60 -14.60
N LEU A 457 4.73 5.96 -13.58
CA LEU A 457 3.51 6.42 -12.91
C LEU A 457 3.79 7.41 -11.79
N HIS A 458 5.02 7.48 -11.27
CA HIS A 458 5.35 8.31 -10.12
C HIS A 458 4.80 9.75 -10.23
N PRO A 459 4.20 10.29 -9.16
CA PRO A 459 3.95 9.74 -7.82
C PRO A 459 2.56 9.05 -7.68
N TYR A 460 2.02 8.53 -8.76
CA TYR A 460 0.67 7.91 -8.81
C TYR A 460 0.75 6.40 -9.08
N GLU A 461 1.67 5.68 -8.41
CA GLU A 461 1.88 4.23 -8.60
C GLU A 461 0.64 3.41 -8.22
N ASN A 462 -0.20 3.97 -7.35
CA ASN A 462 -1.52 3.42 -7.05
C ASN A 462 -2.43 3.32 -8.29
N LEU A 463 -2.08 3.94 -9.42
CA LEU A 463 -2.79 3.80 -10.72
C LEU A 463 -2.28 2.64 -11.57
N SER A 464 -1.40 1.78 -11.07
CA SER A 464 -0.94 0.60 -11.78
C SER A 464 -2.10 -0.37 -11.99
N TYR A 465 -2.37 -0.70 -13.24
CA TYR A 465 -3.28 -1.74 -13.68
C TYR A 465 -2.51 -2.75 -14.53
N ASN A 466 -2.84 -4.02 -14.39
CA ASN A 466 -2.13 -5.08 -15.11
C ASN A 466 -2.63 -5.27 -16.56
N ALA A 467 -1.98 -6.19 -17.27
CA ALA A 467 -2.26 -6.44 -18.70
C ALA A 467 -3.68 -7.01 -18.98
N LEU A 468 -4.39 -7.56 -17.97
CA LEU A 468 -5.76 -8.09 -18.18
C LEU A 468 -6.73 -7.01 -18.63
N VAL A 469 -6.51 -5.77 -18.22
CA VAL A 469 -7.33 -4.63 -18.64
C VAL A 469 -6.61 -3.71 -19.63
N GLY A 470 -5.40 -4.07 -20.10
CA GLY A 470 -4.59 -3.26 -20.99
C GLY A 470 -3.82 -2.14 -20.28
N GLY A 471 -3.45 -2.34 -19.01
CA GLY A 471 -2.74 -1.35 -18.20
C GLY A 471 -3.59 -0.11 -17.91
N LEU A 472 -2.92 1.02 -17.61
CA LEU A 472 -3.60 2.30 -17.35
C LEU A 472 -4.45 2.78 -18.55
N PRO A 473 -3.99 2.70 -19.81
CA PRO A 473 -4.82 3.08 -20.95
C PRO A 473 -6.13 2.30 -21.05
N GLY A 474 -6.11 0.99 -20.82
CA GLY A 474 -7.30 0.16 -20.85
C GLY A 474 -8.20 0.32 -19.62
N ALA A 475 -7.68 0.84 -18.51
CA ALA A 475 -8.44 1.16 -17.31
C ALA A 475 -9.17 2.53 -17.42
N PHE A 476 -8.75 3.41 -18.33
CA PHE A 476 -9.33 4.74 -18.47
C PHE A 476 -10.84 4.69 -18.73
N ARG A 477 -11.59 5.47 -17.96
CA ARG A 477 -13.07 5.53 -17.99
C ARG A 477 -13.78 4.19 -17.71
N ARG A 478 -13.03 3.17 -17.24
CA ARG A 478 -13.61 1.88 -16.84
C ARG A 478 -13.45 1.60 -15.36
N TYR A 479 -12.40 2.13 -14.76
CA TYR A 479 -12.03 1.96 -13.35
C TYR A 479 -11.59 3.29 -12.75
N ASP A 480 -11.54 3.40 -11.43
CA ASP A 480 -11.10 4.61 -10.74
C ASP A 480 -9.64 4.91 -11.06
N LEU A 481 -9.38 6.13 -11.55
CA LEU A 481 -8.06 6.69 -11.80
C LEU A 481 -7.90 7.91 -10.92
N ASP A 482 -7.10 7.83 -9.95
CA ASP A 482 -6.76 8.73 -8.86
C ASP A 482 -7.24 8.17 -7.50
N TYR A 483 -6.68 8.70 -6.44
CA TYR A 483 -7.09 8.41 -5.07
C TYR A 483 -7.28 9.73 -4.33
N TRP A 484 -8.55 10.07 -4.08
CA TRP A 484 -8.91 11.30 -3.40
C TRP A 484 -8.21 12.55 -3.95
N PHE A 485 -8.09 12.60 -5.27
CA PHE A 485 -7.45 13.68 -6.00
C PHE A 485 -5.97 13.92 -5.64
N ASN A 486 -5.18 12.86 -5.52
CA ASN A 486 -3.72 12.96 -5.34
C ASN A 486 -3.02 13.78 -6.43
N SER A 487 -3.63 13.89 -7.62
CA SER A 487 -3.12 14.71 -8.72
C SER A 487 -3.42 16.22 -8.59
N MET A 488 -4.08 16.66 -7.52
CA MET A 488 -4.47 18.05 -7.29
C MET A 488 -3.28 19.03 -7.32
N PRO A 489 -2.14 18.79 -6.63
CA PRO A 489 -1.01 19.74 -6.66
C PRO A 489 -0.45 19.97 -8.06
N GLU A 490 -0.33 18.92 -8.87
CA GLU A 490 0.13 19.05 -10.25
C GLU A 490 -0.91 19.79 -11.12
N ALA A 491 -2.20 19.54 -10.89
CA ALA A 491 -3.28 20.25 -11.60
C ALA A 491 -3.32 21.74 -11.22
N ILE A 492 -3.12 22.09 -9.93
CA ILE A 492 -3.01 23.48 -9.47
C ILE A 492 -1.79 24.16 -10.11
N GLY A 493 -0.64 23.49 -10.13
CA GLY A 493 0.55 24.04 -10.79
C GLY A 493 0.33 24.38 -12.27
N LYS A 494 -0.48 23.57 -12.99
CA LYS A 494 -0.87 23.86 -14.38
C LYS A 494 -1.83 25.05 -14.48
N LEU A 495 -2.78 25.20 -13.54
CA LEU A 495 -3.65 26.36 -13.47
C LEU A 495 -2.83 27.62 -13.18
N GLU A 496 -1.94 27.57 -12.22
CA GLU A 496 -1.07 28.71 -11.87
C GLU A 496 -0.19 29.14 -13.04
N ALA A 497 0.40 28.18 -13.77
CA ALA A 497 1.17 28.47 -14.97
C ALA A 497 0.31 29.18 -16.04
N PHE A 498 -0.91 28.67 -16.27
CA PHE A 498 -1.86 29.28 -17.20
C PHE A 498 -2.25 30.71 -16.81
N VAL A 499 -2.52 30.93 -15.50
CA VAL A 499 -2.89 32.26 -15.00
C VAL A 499 -1.71 33.25 -15.13
N ARG A 500 -0.48 32.84 -14.78
CA ARG A 500 0.72 33.68 -14.92
C ARG A 500 1.02 34.07 -16.37
N ASP A 501 0.78 33.16 -17.31
CA ASP A 501 1.06 33.42 -18.74
C ASP A 501 0.01 34.37 -19.38
N ARG A 502 -1.25 34.29 -18.95
CA ARG A 502 -2.39 35.01 -19.54
C ARG A 502 -2.77 36.31 -18.83
N VAL A 503 -2.27 36.53 -17.63
CA VAL A 503 -2.58 37.72 -16.84
C VAL A 503 -1.28 38.51 -16.63
N PRO A 504 -1.03 39.60 -17.40
CA PRO A 504 0.09 40.47 -17.12
C PRO A 504 -0.02 40.99 -15.69
N LEU A 505 1.04 40.86 -14.92
CA LEU A 505 1.18 41.48 -13.59
C LEU A 505 1.32 42.98 -13.78
N ASP A 506 0.25 43.67 -14.12
CA ASP A 506 0.17 45.12 -14.12
C ASP A 506 0.10 45.60 -12.67
N GLY A 507 1.23 46.00 -12.11
CA GLY A 507 1.34 46.44 -10.70
C GLY A 507 0.50 47.68 -10.35
N THR A 508 -0.29 48.20 -11.29
CA THR A 508 -1.14 49.39 -11.11
C THR A 508 -2.57 49.07 -10.72
N LYS A 509 -3.02 47.81 -10.84
CA LYS A 509 -4.36 47.37 -10.46
C LYS A 509 -4.32 46.29 -9.38
N PRO A 510 -5.31 46.26 -8.46
CA PRO A 510 -5.41 45.15 -7.50
C PRO A 510 -5.50 43.81 -8.27
N PRO A 511 -4.80 42.78 -7.83
CA PRO A 511 -4.81 41.48 -8.52
C PRO A 511 -6.24 40.91 -8.58
N THR A 512 -6.67 40.51 -9.76
CA THR A 512 -7.96 39.87 -9.96
C THR A 512 -7.95 38.54 -9.22
N VAL A 513 -8.92 38.33 -8.32
CA VAL A 513 -9.10 37.05 -7.64
C VAL A 513 -10.03 36.17 -8.48
N TYR A 514 -9.58 34.96 -8.78
CA TYR A 514 -10.31 33.97 -9.55
C TYR A 514 -10.88 32.88 -8.65
N SER A 515 -12.13 32.56 -8.87
CA SER A 515 -12.81 31.47 -8.18
C SER A 515 -12.52 30.13 -8.86
N VAL A 516 -12.25 29.11 -8.03
CA VAL A 516 -11.87 27.76 -8.50
C VAL A 516 -12.78 26.72 -7.88
N ALA A 517 -13.59 26.07 -8.69
CA ALA A 517 -14.28 24.84 -8.33
C ALA A 517 -13.30 23.67 -8.33
N VAL A 518 -13.29 22.89 -7.25
CA VAL A 518 -12.33 21.78 -7.08
C VAL A 518 -13.04 20.53 -6.62
N CYS A 519 -12.93 19.45 -7.37
CA CYS A 519 -13.45 18.15 -6.97
C CYS A 519 -12.53 17.46 -5.96
N GLY A 520 -12.32 18.08 -4.82
CA GLY A 520 -11.43 17.65 -3.74
C GLY A 520 -11.68 18.46 -2.48
N GLU A 521 -10.85 18.31 -1.48
CA GLU A 521 -10.99 18.98 -0.18
C GLU A 521 -10.17 20.27 -0.11
N ARG A 522 -10.75 21.27 0.57
CA ARG A 522 -10.13 22.59 0.74
C ARG A 522 -8.73 22.55 1.37
N PRO A 523 -8.45 21.78 2.43
CA PRO A 523 -7.11 21.75 3.03
C PRO A 523 -6.00 21.32 2.05
N ALA A 524 -6.31 20.39 1.13
CA ALA A 524 -5.37 19.95 0.11
C ALA A 524 -5.15 21.04 -0.95
N PHE A 525 -6.20 21.78 -1.32
CA PHE A 525 -6.11 22.93 -2.23
C PHE A 525 -5.29 24.08 -1.62
N ASP A 526 -5.69 24.55 -0.43
CA ASP A 526 -5.07 25.70 0.25
C ASP A 526 -3.56 25.49 0.47
N ARG A 527 -3.15 24.21 0.66
CA ARG A 527 -1.75 23.87 0.83
C ARG A 527 -0.95 23.81 -0.47
N SER A 528 -1.62 23.50 -1.57
CA SER A 528 -0.98 23.33 -2.87
C SER A 528 -0.94 24.64 -3.69
N VAL A 529 -1.83 25.58 -3.40
CA VAL A 529 -1.91 26.85 -4.11
C VAL A 529 -0.81 27.80 -3.64
N THR A 530 -0.09 28.42 -4.58
CA THR A 530 0.94 29.43 -4.32
C THR A 530 0.52 30.82 -4.77
N LEU A 531 -0.42 30.91 -5.73
CA LEU A 531 -0.95 32.18 -6.22
C LEU A 531 -2.11 32.67 -5.34
N PRO A 532 -1.99 33.84 -4.68
CA PRO A 532 -3.04 34.39 -3.83
C PRO A 532 -4.31 34.82 -4.62
N GLN A 533 -4.22 34.85 -5.94
CA GLN A 533 -5.33 35.14 -6.84
C GLN A 533 -6.30 33.96 -7.02
N LEU A 534 -5.96 32.76 -6.59
CA LEU A 534 -6.81 31.59 -6.71
C LEU A 534 -7.54 31.32 -5.40
N ARG A 535 -8.87 31.35 -5.44
CA ARG A 535 -9.74 31.09 -4.28
C ARG A 535 -10.56 29.82 -4.51
N TRP A 536 -10.54 28.94 -3.54
CA TRP A 536 -11.38 27.76 -3.52
C TRP A 536 -12.87 28.14 -3.31
N ASP A 537 -13.78 27.54 -4.11
CA ASP A 537 -15.21 27.76 -3.99
C ASP A 537 -15.94 26.56 -3.39
N PHE A 538 -16.98 26.80 -2.59
CA PHE A 538 -17.87 25.77 -2.09
C PHE A 538 -18.68 25.13 -3.24
N ARG A 539 -19.10 23.87 -3.07
CA ARG A 539 -19.80 23.12 -4.11
C ARG A 539 -21.10 23.80 -4.57
N SER A 540 -21.77 24.54 -3.71
CA SER A 540 -22.94 25.36 -4.04
C SER A 540 -22.62 26.50 -5.03
N GLU A 541 -21.37 26.94 -5.09
CA GLU A 541 -20.91 28.08 -5.91
C GLU A 541 -20.27 27.62 -7.23
N TRP A 542 -20.05 26.31 -7.42
CA TRP A 542 -19.29 25.75 -8.57
C TRP A 542 -19.80 26.21 -9.94
N VAL A 543 -21.11 26.43 -10.11
CA VAL A 543 -21.68 26.87 -11.39
C VAL A 543 -21.14 28.24 -11.81
N GLU A 544 -20.83 29.09 -10.82
CA GLU A 544 -20.32 30.45 -11.01
C GLU A 544 -18.78 30.54 -10.98
N SER A 545 -18.09 29.44 -10.68
CA SER A 545 -16.62 29.41 -10.61
C SER A 545 -15.98 29.58 -11.97
N GLU A 546 -14.92 30.40 -12.04
CA GLU A 546 -14.21 30.78 -13.26
C GLU A 546 -13.27 29.70 -13.76
N PHE A 547 -12.74 28.87 -12.87
CA PHE A 547 -11.93 27.70 -13.19
C PHE A 547 -12.51 26.45 -12.54
N PHE A 548 -12.21 25.30 -13.15
CA PHE A 548 -12.58 24.01 -12.61
C PHE A 548 -11.41 23.03 -12.70
N ILE A 549 -11.05 22.45 -11.54
CA ILE A 549 -10.02 21.42 -11.44
C ILE A 549 -10.67 20.14 -10.96
N ALA A 550 -10.54 19.08 -11.74
CA ALA A 550 -11.18 17.82 -11.39
C ALA A 550 -10.41 16.60 -11.89
N PRO A 551 -10.34 15.54 -11.07
CA PRO A 551 -9.82 14.24 -11.51
C PRO A 551 -10.81 13.54 -12.42
N THR A 552 -10.33 12.59 -13.21
CA THR A 552 -11.18 11.68 -13.98
C THR A 552 -11.83 10.60 -13.10
N GLN A 553 -11.43 10.51 -11.84
CA GLN A 553 -12.04 9.66 -10.84
C GLN A 553 -13.54 9.97 -10.72
N MET A 554 -14.37 8.93 -10.72
CA MET A 554 -15.83 9.05 -10.65
C MET A 554 -16.46 9.95 -11.74
N ASN A 555 -15.73 10.24 -12.82
CA ASN A 555 -16.11 11.20 -13.88
C ASN A 555 -16.37 12.64 -13.37
N CYS A 556 -15.75 13.06 -12.26
CA CYS A 556 -15.93 14.39 -11.71
C CYS A 556 -15.57 15.51 -12.71
N ASP A 557 -14.59 15.25 -13.59
CA ASP A 557 -14.21 16.16 -14.66
C ASP A 557 -15.34 16.51 -15.64
N ARG A 558 -16.46 15.79 -15.59
CA ARG A 558 -17.67 16.04 -16.41
C ARG A 558 -18.76 16.81 -15.69
N ASP A 559 -18.58 17.11 -14.39
CA ASP A 559 -19.59 17.82 -13.61
C ASP A 559 -19.75 19.29 -14.09
N LEU A 560 -18.69 19.90 -14.64
CA LEU A 560 -18.73 21.25 -15.22
C LEU A 560 -18.02 21.31 -16.58
N ASP A 561 -18.59 22.07 -17.50
CA ASP A 561 -17.99 22.36 -18.80
C ASP A 561 -17.00 23.52 -18.72
N GLY A 562 -16.07 23.59 -19.69
CA GLY A 562 -15.05 24.62 -19.83
C GLY A 562 -13.99 24.24 -20.84
N GLU A 563 -13.22 25.24 -21.30
CA GLU A 563 -12.06 25.01 -22.16
C GLU A 563 -10.95 24.30 -21.37
N ILE A 564 -10.42 23.20 -21.90
CA ILE A 564 -9.33 22.46 -21.24
C ILE A 564 -8.02 23.25 -21.47
N VAL A 565 -7.50 23.83 -20.41
CA VAL A 565 -6.26 24.62 -20.39
C VAL A 565 -5.07 23.89 -19.77
N GLY A 566 -5.33 22.78 -19.09
CA GLY A 566 -4.29 21.92 -18.52
C GLY A 566 -4.76 20.48 -18.33
N ARG A 567 -3.78 19.55 -18.32
CA ARG A 567 -4.00 18.13 -18.07
C ARG A 567 -2.89 17.56 -17.22
N VAL A 568 -3.23 16.71 -16.27
CA VAL A 568 -2.27 15.84 -15.59
C VAL A 568 -2.36 14.47 -16.26
N GLU A 569 -1.25 13.96 -16.78
CA GLU A 569 -1.24 12.75 -17.59
C GLU A 569 -0.14 11.80 -17.11
N ARG A 570 -0.43 10.49 -17.15
CA ARG A 570 0.56 9.41 -16.99
C ARG A 570 0.33 8.36 -18.07
N LEU A 571 1.41 7.88 -18.68
CA LEU A 571 1.36 6.87 -19.76
C LEU A 571 0.41 7.26 -20.91
N GLY A 572 0.26 8.56 -21.22
CA GLY A 572 -0.66 9.08 -22.23
C GLY A 572 -2.14 9.09 -21.82
N VAL A 573 -2.44 8.87 -20.53
CA VAL A 573 -3.82 8.86 -20.01
C VAL A 573 -4.02 10.09 -19.11
N PRO A 574 -5.02 10.93 -19.37
CA PRO A 574 -5.37 12.04 -18.49
C PRO A 574 -6.01 11.53 -17.20
N ILE A 575 -5.46 11.94 -16.06
CA ILE A 575 -5.98 11.62 -14.73
C ILE A 575 -6.70 12.81 -14.09
N ALA A 576 -6.35 14.05 -14.49
CA ALA A 576 -7.07 15.26 -14.10
C ALA A 576 -7.07 16.31 -15.20
N TYR A 577 -8.06 17.19 -15.15
CA TYR A 577 -8.21 18.32 -16.06
C TYR A 577 -8.28 19.64 -15.31
N VAL A 578 -7.75 20.67 -15.95
CA VAL A 578 -7.93 22.08 -15.58
C VAL A 578 -8.74 22.74 -16.67
N LYS A 579 -9.86 23.34 -16.32
CA LYS A 579 -10.77 23.98 -17.28
C LYS A 579 -10.92 25.47 -16.98
N ASP A 580 -10.85 26.29 -18.03
CA ASP A 580 -11.21 27.70 -18.01
C ASP A 580 -12.69 27.85 -18.35
N ARG A 581 -13.44 28.48 -17.48
CA ARG A 581 -14.88 28.67 -17.59
C ARG A 581 -15.27 30.15 -17.73
N ARG A 582 -14.32 31.07 -17.76
CA ARG A 582 -14.54 32.53 -17.81
C ARG A 582 -15.40 32.97 -18.99
N ALA A 583 -15.35 32.24 -20.11
CA ALA A 583 -16.22 32.49 -21.26
C ALA A 583 -17.69 32.08 -21.03
N ILE A 584 -17.94 31.17 -20.09
CA ILE A 584 -19.27 30.63 -19.75
C ILE A 584 -19.90 31.44 -18.61
N VAL A 585 -19.08 31.80 -17.62
CA VAL A 585 -19.52 32.48 -16.41
C VAL A 585 -19.48 34.00 -16.67
N LYS A 586 -20.67 34.59 -16.91
CA LYS A 586 -20.79 36.05 -17.03
C LYS A 586 -20.75 36.66 -15.62
N ARG A 587 -19.64 37.30 -15.24
CA ARG A 587 -19.61 38.13 -14.02
C ARG A 587 -20.57 39.32 -14.17
N PRO A 588 -21.47 39.56 -13.20
CA PRO A 588 -22.11 40.90 -13.06
C PRO A 588 -21.01 41.92 -12.76
N ALA A 589 -21.01 43.03 -13.45
CA ALA A 589 -19.98 44.08 -13.35
C ALA A 589 -19.91 44.81 -11.97
N THR A 590 -20.60 44.31 -10.94
CA THR A 590 -20.83 45.03 -9.67
C THR A 590 -20.02 44.50 -8.47
N ASP A 591 -19.27 43.40 -8.57
CA ASP A 591 -18.58 42.80 -7.39
C ASP A 591 -17.06 43.09 -7.30
N LEU A 592 -16.61 44.25 -7.85
CA LEU A 592 -15.18 44.65 -7.76
C LEU A 592 -14.82 45.40 -6.46
N ALA A 593 -15.77 45.58 -5.52
CA ALA A 593 -15.48 46.31 -4.29
C ALA A 593 -16.24 45.74 -3.10
N SER A 594 -15.68 44.81 -2.38
CA SER A 594 -15.67 44.74 -0.91
C SER A 594 -15.07 43.46 -0.40
N PRO A 595 -14.00 43.48 0.41
CA PRO A 595 -13.63 42.36 1.24
C PRO A 595 -14.51 42.38 2.50
N VAL A 596 -15.72 41.86 2.41
CA VAL A 596 -16.51 41.62 3.61
C VAL A 596 -16.13 40.25 4.16
N ALA A 597 -15.48 40.28 5.32
CA ALA A 597 -15.33 39.14 6.20
C ALA A 597 -16.68 38.43 6.40
N ARG A 598 -16.90 37.33 5.71
CA ARG A 598 -17.91 36.35 6.12
C ARG A 598 -17.29 35.45 7.16
N GLN A 599 -17.73 35.60 8.39
CA GLN A 599 -17.46 34.75 9.53
C GLN A 599 -17.66 33.28 9.15
N GLU A 600 -16.71 32.50 9.62
CA GLU A 600 -16.76 31.06 9.67
C GLU A 600 -18.04 30.59 10.37
N SER A 601 -18.99 30.13 9.61
CA SER A 601 -20.05 29.27 10.13
C SER A 601 -19.81 27.87 9.57
N GLY A 602 -19.29 27.04 10.42
CA GLY A 602 -19.49 25.62 10.59
C GLY A 602 -19.40 24.72 9.37
N ASN A 603 -18.34 23.90 9.39
CA ASN A 603 -18.34 22.47 9.04
C ASN A 603 -19.51 21.98 8.16
N SER A 604 -19.25 21.76 6.90
CA SER A 604 -20.03 20.79 6.16
C SER A 604 -19.12 19.76 5.50
N VAL A 605 -18.62 18.84 6.32
CA VAL A 605 -18.32 17.49 5.87
C VAL A 605 -19.64 16.84 5.51
N ALA A 606 -19.69 16.17 4.38
CA ALA A 606 -20.84 15.52 3.76
C ALA A 606 -22.02 15.26 4.72
N GLN A 607 -23.09 16.03 4.57
CA GLN A 607 -24.32 15.81 5.31
C GLN A 607 -24.81 14.39 5.08
N VAL A 608 -24.86 13.63 6.17
CA VAL A 608 -25.67 12.42 6.28
C VAL A 608 -27.12 12.87 6.12
N VAL A 609 -27.74 12.53 4.99
CA VAL A 609 -29.20 12.62 4.87
C VAL A 609 -29.76 11.42 5.62
N PRO A 610 -30.56 11.60 6.69
CA PRO A 610 -31.30 10.48 7.25
C PRO A 610 -32.33 10.07 6.18
N VAL A 611 -32.37 8.83 5.83
CA VAL A 611 -33.49 8.22 5.12
C VAL A 611 -34.45 7.79 6.21
N ASP A 612 -35.63 8.41 6.25
CA ASP A 612 -36.78 7.95 7.00
C ASP A 612 -37.25 6.56 6.56
#